data_86a935c627f5d0069a8a2980496302d9
#
_entry.id   86a935c627f5d0069a8a2980496302d9
#
_cell.length_a   1.000
_cell.length_b   1.000
_cell.length_c   1.000
_cell.angle_alpha   90.00
_cell.angle_beta   90.00
_cell.angle_gamma   90.00
#
_symmetry.space_group_name_H-M   'P 1'
#
loop_
_entity.id
_entity.type
_entity.pdbx_description
1 polymer ?
#
loop_
_entity_poly.entity_id
_entity_poly.type
_entity_poly.pdbx_seq_one_letter_code
_entity_poly.pdbx_strand_id
1 'polypeptide(L)'
;MVFLLGAVACTSLVNIVLAFASRRGWDGRAVLGWSYFASAALAGLMAALQAPALSFPAPGQLAGALTGAMTPASSMSFAVWFGLLSGGLYLLCLVTVEKSVREKGAGVTTLYQRLGILVPILCSALLWGEVPSAVQLAGLAASVAVMAALWGGGGHAAAKGPLAVFLLGGAVEFTGKVFQKCALAEYRPVFLFVLFAACAVLALPRLVRAPKLPPPAGVALGAAMGACSALSSLLMMNALETVPTGVAYPVLSVGSVAAVTAVDVLVFHRALTRREKLGLALSAVCLVLVNL
;
A
#
# COMPACT_ATOMS: atom_id res chain seq x y z
N MET A 1 11.85 -3.93 13.13
CA MET A 1 11.32 -2.57 13.41
C MET A 1 11.90 -1.49 12.49
N VAL A 2 13.21 -1.42 12.22
CA VAL A 2 13.81 -0.37 11.35
C VAL A 2 13.17 -0.33 9.96
N PHE A 3 13.01 -1.49 9.32
CA PHE A 3 12.33 -1.58 8.01
C PHE A 3 10.89 -1.06 8.05
N LEU A 4 10.16 -1.34 9.12
CA LEU A 4 8.78 -0.88 9.28
C LEU A 4 8.70 0.65 9.43
N LEU A 5 9.57 1.25 10.22
CA LEU A 5 9.66 2.71 10.34
C LEU A 5 10.04 3.36 9.01
N GLY A 6 10.97 2.76 8.27
CA GLY A 6 11.31 3.19 6.91
C GLY A 6 10.11 3.12 5.96
N ALA A 7 9.33 2.04 6.02
CA ALA A 7 8.11 1.90 5.23
C ALA A 7 7.07 2.99 5.60
N VAL A 8 6.88 3.28 6.90
CA VAL A 8 6.00 4.37 7.36
C VAL A 8 6.46 5.72 6.81
N ALA A 9 7.75 6.03 6.88
CA ALA A 9 8.29 7.28 6.36
C ALA A 9 8.05 7.41 4.85
N CYS A 10 8.38 6.37 4.07
CA CYS A 10 8.17 6.36 2.62
C CYS A 10 6.69 6.49 2.26
N THR A 11 5.79 5.74 2.91
CA THR A 11 4.35 5.84 2.68
C THR A 11 3.82 7.23 3.03
N SER A 12 4.34 7.85 4.09
CA SER A 12 3.97 9.21 4.49
C SER A 12 4.38 10.22 3.43
N LEU A 13 5.60 10.10 2.88
CA LEU A 13 6.08 10.96 1.79
C LEU A 13 5.21 10.83 0.54
N VAL A 14 4.79 9.62 0.17
CA VAL A 14 3.85 9.41 -0.94
C VAL A 14 2.56 10.21 -0.75
N ASN A 15 1.96 10.13 0.44
CA ASN A 15 0.72 10.85 0.74
C ASN A 15 0.91 12.37 0.77
N ILE A 16 2.04 12.85 1.31
CA ILE A 16 2.38 14.28 1.37
C ILE A 16 2.57 14.84 -0.05
N VAL A 17 3.30 14.13 -0.91
CA VAL A 17 3.51 14.54 -2.31
C VAL A 17 2.18 14.60 -3.06
N LEU A 18 1.30 13.61 -2.86
CA LEU A 18 -0.02 13.60 -3.49
C LEU A 18 -0.90 14.77 -3.01
N ALA A 19 -0.89 15.06 -1.70
CA ALA A 19 -1.58 16.21 -1.14
C ALA A 19 -1.03 17.53 -1.70
N PHE A 20 0.29 17.66 -1.83
CA PHE A 20 0.93 18.84 -2.42
C PHE A 20 0.55 19.02 -3.90
N ALA A 21 0.59 17.94 -4.70
CA ALA A 21 0.19 17.96 -6.10
C ALA A 21 -1.27 18.42 -6.28
N SER A 22 -2.17 17.90 -5.42
CA SER A 22 -3.58 18.29 -5.40
C SER A 22 -3.77 19.78 -5.09
N ARG A 23 -3.03 20.32 -4.11
CA ARG A 23 -3.08 21.77 -3.75
C ARG A 23 -2.57 22.68 -4.87
N ARG A 24 -1.66 22.19 -5.71
CA ARG A 24 -1.16 22.91 -6.90
C ARG A 24 -2.10 22.81 -8.10
N GLY A 25 -3.23 22.09 -7.98
CA GLY A 25 -4.19 21.89 -9.06
C GLY A 25 -3.65 20.98 -10.18
N TRP A 26 -2.61 20.17 -9.91
CA TRP A 26 -2.09 19.22 -10.88
C TRP A 26 -2.99 18.01 -10.99
N ASP A 27 -3.09 17.43 -12.19
CA ASP A 27 -3.84 16.19 -12.36
C ASP A 27 -3.15 15.04 -11.63
N GLY A 28 -3.76 14.63 -10.51
CA GLY A 28 -3.25 13.55 -9.68
C GLY A 28 -3.08 12.23 -10.43
N ARG A 29 -3.86 12.01 -11.49
CA ARG A 29 -3.76 10.80 -12.33
C ARG A 29 -2.47 10.78 -13.13
N ALA A 30 -2.08 11.94 -13.65
CA ALA A 30 -0.84 12.06 -14.41
C ALA A 30 0.38 11.92 -13.48
N VAL A 31 0.34 12.50 -12.27
CA VAL A 31 1.38 12.32 -11.25
C VAL A 31 1.49 10.85 -10.82
N LEU A 32 0.36 10.17 -10.58
CA LEU A 32 0.32 8.73 -10.27
C LEU A 32 0.84 7.88 -11.44
N GLY A 33 0.50 8.22 -12.68
CA GLY A 33 1.03 7.54 -13.86
C GLY A 33 2.58 7.56 -13.87
N TRP A 34 3.18 8.72 -13.71
CA TRP A 34 4.64 8.88 -13.65
C TRP A 34 5.25 8.14 -12.44
N SER A 35 4.54 8.07 -11.33
CA SER A 35 5.04 7.32 -10.17
C SER A 35 5.20 5.83 -10.44
N TYR A 36 4.31 5.21 -11.20
CA TYR A 36 4.44 3.79 -11.56
C TYR A 36 5.66 3.51 -12.42
N PHE A 37 5.99 4.39 -13.39
CA PHE A 37 7.22 4.27 -14.17
C PHE A 37 8.47 4.37 -13.28
N ALA A 38 8.51 5.33 -12.38
CA ALA A 38 9.63 5.49 -11.46
C ALA A 38 9.73 4.33 -10.47
N SER A 39 8.59 3.82 -9.97
CA SER A 39 8.56 2.62 -9.12
C SER A 39 9.12 1.40 -9.85
N ALA A 40 8.70 1.19 -11.09
CA ALA A 40 9.20 0.09 -11.92
C ALA A 40 10.70 0.25 -12.20
N ALA A 41 11.15 1.44 -12.57
CA ALA A 41 12.57 1.70 -12.82
C ALA A 41 13.45 1.43 -11.59
N LEU A 42 13.02 1.89 -10.40
CA LEU A 42 13.75 1.64 -9.16
C LEU A 42 13.74 0.17 -8.77
N ALA A 43 12.60 -0.50 -8.84
CA ALA A 43 12.51 -1.93 -8.54
C ALA A 43 13.32 -2.78 -9.53
N GLY A 44 13.32 -2.40 -10.83
CA GLY A 44 14.15 -3.02 -11.86
C GLY A 44 15.65 -2.83 -11.61
N LEU A 45 16.06 -1.63 -11.19
CA LEU A 45 17.44 -1.36 -10.80
C LEU A 45 17.85 -2.21 -9.59
N MET A 46 16.98 -2.30 -8.56
CA MET A 46 17.24 -3.16 -7.39
C MET A 46 17.34 -4.64 -7.79
N ALA A 47 16.47 -5.13 -8.68
CA ALA A 47 16.55 -6.49 -9.20
C ALA A 47 17.84 -6.74 -9.97
N ALA A 48 18.29 -5.80 -10.79
CA ALA A 48 19.55 -5.90 -11.52
C ALA A 48 20.77 -5.89 -10.58
N LEU A 49 20.75 -5.09 -9.52
CA LEU A 49 21.84 -5.04 -8.53
C LEU A 49 21.92 -6.29 -7.65
N GLN A 50 20.78 -6.90 -7.31
CA GLN A 50 20.75 -8.16 -6.55
C GLN A 50 21.10 -9.36 -7.43
N ALA A 51 21.00 -9.23 -8.75
CA ALA A 51 21.31 -10.24 -9.77
C ALA A 51 20.80 -11.65 -9.38
N PRO A 52 19.52 -11.84 -9.03
CA PRO A 52 19.00 -13.16 -8.70
C PRO A 52 19.14 -14.09 -9.91
N ALA A 53 19.21 -15.39 -9.65
CA ALA A 53 19.33 -16.39 -10.72
C ALA A 53 18.13 -16.29 -11.67
N LEU A 54 18.38 -15.85 -12.91
CA LEU A 54 17.34 -15.72 -13.94
C LEU A 54 17.01 -17.11 -14.49
N SER A 55 15.76 -17.50 -14.36
CA SER A 55 15.20 -18.70 -14.98
C SER A 55 13.99 -18.35 -15.82
N PHE A 56 13.66 -19.17 -16.81
CA PHE A 56 12.47 -18.92 -17.62
C PHE A 56 11.20 -19.12 -16.75
N PRO A 57 10.29 -18.12 -16.70
CA PRO A 57 9.11 -18.18 -15.83
C PRO A 57 8.04 -19.13 -16.39
N ALA A 58 8.15 -20.41 -16.09
CA ALA A 58 7.21 -21.42 -16.55
C ALA A 58 5.99 -21.53 -15.62
N PRO A 59 4.74 -21.50 -16.15
CA PRO A 59 3.53 -21.61 -15.31
C PRO A 59 3.48 -22.90 -14.46
N GLY A 60 4.04 -24.00 -14.94
CA GLY A 60 4.09 -25.26 -14.20
C GLY A 60 4.90 -25.22 -12.91
N GLN A 61 5.80 -24.24 -12.76
CA GLN A 61 6.60 -24.05 -11.54
C GLN A 61 5.86 -23.28 -10.44
N LEU A 62 4.69 -22.67 -10.73
CA LEU A 62 3.87 -21.97 -9.73
C LEU A 62 3.41 -22.92 -8.62
N ALA A 63 3.12 -24.16 -8.93
CA ALA A 63 2.70 -25.16 -7.95
C ALA A 63 3.77 -25.36 -6.87
N GLY A 64 5.07 -25.36 -7.24
CA GLY A 64 6.18 -25.46 -6.30
C GLY A 64 6.20 -24.31 -5.28
N ALA A 65 5.97 -23.08 -5.70
CA ALA A 65 5.90 -21.92 -4.80
C ALA A 65 4.73 -22.03 -3.82
N LEU A 66 3.57 -22.49 -4.28
CA LEU A 66 2.37 -22.65 -3.45
C LEU A 66 2.45 -23.84 -2.48
N THR A 67 3.21 -24.89 -2.82
CA THR A 67 3.42 -26.07 -1.96
C THR A 67 4.62 -25.95 -1.01
N GLY A 68 5.29 -24.78 -0.97
CA GLY A 68 6.40 -24.51 -0.07
C GLY A 68 7.78 -24.96 -0.60
N ALA A 69 7.87 -25.49 -1.82
CA ALA A 69 9.14 -25.79 -2.49
C ALA A 69 9.74 -24.51 -3.08
N MET A 70 10.32 -23.67 -2.22
CA MET A 70 10.95 -22.40 -2.62
C MET A 70 12.27 -22.63 -3.31
N THR A 71 12.26 -22.82 -4.63
CA THR A 71 13.46 -22.87 -5.47
C THR A 71 13.65 -21.54 -6.21
N PRO A 72 14.85 -21.22 -6.73
CA PRO A 72 15.04 -20.07 -7.59
C PRO A 72 14.07 -20.02 -8.77
N ALA A 73 13.86 -21.16 -9.44
CA ALA A 73 12.96 -21.25 -10.60
C ALA A 73 11.49 -21.06 -10.25
N SER A 74 11.01 -21.65 -9.13
CA SER A 74 9.63 -21.44 -8.65
C SER A 74 9.41 -20.00 -8.18
N SER A 75 10.39 -19.40 -7.49
CA SER A 75 10.33 -18.01 -7.02
C SER A 75 10.32 -17.01 -8.17
N MET A 76 11.13 -17.23 -9.22
CA MET A 76 11.12 -16.40 -10.42
C MET A 76 9.79 -16.47 -11.14
N SER A 77 9.25 -17.68 -11.33
CA SER A 77 7.94 -17.88 -11.97
C SER A 77 6.82 -17.22 -11.16
N PHE A 78 6.88 -17.35 -9.83
CA PHE A 78 5.91 -16.71 -8.94
C PHE A 78 6.05 -15.19 -8.98
N ALA A 79 7.27 -14.63 -9.00
CA ALA A 79 7.50 -13.19 -9.09
C ALA A 79 6.87 -12.60 -10.36
N VAL A 80 6.99 -13.29 -11.50
CA VAL A 80 6.44 -12.80 -12.77
C VAL A 80 4.92 -12.95 -12.81
N TRP A 81 4.39 -14.14 -12.64
CA TRP A 81 2.95 -14.37 -12.82
C TRP A 81 2.12 -13.72 -11.73
N PHE A 82 2.55 -13.83 -10.47
CA PHE A 82 1.85 -13.19 -9.36
C PHE A 82 2.05 -11.67 -9.37
N GLY A 83 3.20 -11.18 -9.86
CA GLY A 83 3.44 -9.75 -10.08
C GLY A 83 2.50 -9.15 -11.12
N LEU A 84 2.27 -9.83 -12.24
CA LEU A 84 1.29 -9.41 -13.27
C LEU A 84 -0.13 -9.37 -12.70
N LEU A 85 -0.54 -10.41 -11.99
CA LEU A 85 -1.84 -10.46 -11.32
C LEU A 85 -2.00 -9.32 -10.31
N SER A 86 -0.98 -9.11 -9.49
CA SER A 86 -0.96 -8.02 -8.48
C SER A 86 -1.02 -6.64 -9.12
N GLY A 87 -0.31 -6.41 -10.22
CA GLY A 87 -0.38 -5.15 -10.98
C GLY A 87 -1.78 -4.86 -11.52
N GLY A 88 -2.47 -5.88 -12.05
CA GLY A 88 -3.87 -5.78 -12.45
C GLY A 88 -4.80 -5.45 -11.28
N LEU A 89 -4.58 -6.09 -10.12
CA LEU A 89 -5.33 -5.85 -8.89
C LEU A 89 -5.13 -4.41 -8.37
N TYR A 90 -3.90 -3.89 -8.41
CA TYR A 90 -3.57 -2.51 -8.06
C TYR A 90 -4.34 -1.50 -8.93
N LEU A 91 -4.37 -1.72 -10.25
CA LEU A 91 -5.12 -0.86 -11.16
C LEU A 91 -6.63 -0.94 -10.89
N LEU A 92 -7.17 -2.15 -10.69
CA LEU A 92 -8.58 -2.34 -10.37
C LEU A 92 -8.95 -1.62 -9.08
N CYS A 93 -8.09 -1.70 -8.06
CA CYS A 93 -8.26 -0.97 -6.80
C CYS A 93 -8.29 0.55 -7.07
N LEU A 94 -7.34 1.08 -7.84
CA LEU A 94 -7.28 2.51 -8.17
C LEU A 94 -8.57 3.00 -8.87
N VAL A 95 -9.05 2.25 -9.88
CA VAL A 95 -10.30 2.58 -10.59
C VAL A 95 -11.49 2.61 -9.64
N THR A 96 -11.53 1.61 -8.75
CA THR A 96 -12.63 1.47 -7.78
C THR A 96 -12.60 2.59 -6.74
N VAL A 97 -11.40 2.97 -6.28
CA VAL A 97 -11.21 4.12 -5.38
C VAL A 97 -11.67 5.41 -6.07
N GLU A 98 -11.23 5.68 -7.31
CA GLU A 98 -11.67 6.87 -8.05
C GLU A 98 -13.20 6.94 -8.22
N LYS A 99 -13.82 5.81 -8.55
CA LYS A 99 -15.28 5.72 -8.68
C LYS A 99 -15.96 5.96 -7.34
N SER A 100 -15.50 5.33 -6.27
CA SER A 100 -16.05 5.48 -4.93
C SER A 100 -15.91 6.92 -4.41
N VAL A 101 -14.78 7.59 -4.66
CA VAL A 101 -14.59 9.01 -4.30
C VAL A 101 -15.61 9.91 -5.00
N ARG A 102 -15.88 9.65 -6.28
CA ARG A 102 -16.89 10.44 -7.02
C ARG A 102 -18.33 10.22 -6.54
N GLU A 103 -18.66 8.97 -6.15
CA GLU A 103 -20.04 8.61 -5.78
C GLU A 103 -20.36 8.87 -4.30
N LYS A 104 -19.37 8.69 -3.42
CA LYS A 104 -19.55 8.67 -1.95
C LYS A 104 -18.69 9.68 -1.21
N GLY A 105 -17.80 10.36 -1.92
CA GLY A 105 -16.86 11.32 -1.35
C GLY A 105 -15.57 10.68 -0.84
N ALA A 106 -14.54 11.53 -0.71
CA ALA A 106 -13.19 11.10 -0.35
C ALA A 106 -13.10 10.51 1.07
N GLY A 107 -13.84 11.11 2.04
CA GLY A 107 -13.78 10.69 3.44
C GLY A 107 -14.25 9.25 3.64
N VAL A 108 -15.41 8.88 3.09
CA VAL A 108 -15.96 7.53 3.18
C VAL A 108 -15.04 6.54 2.48
N THR A 109 -14.57 6.86 1.28
CA THR A 109 -13.69 6.00 0.50
C THR A 109 -12.37 5.73 1.24
N THR A 110 -11.74 6.77 1.81
CA THR A 110 -10.50 6.64 2.58
C THR A 110 -10.71 5.79 3.84
N LEU A 111 -11.84 5.92 4.52
CA LEU A 111 -12.19 5.08 5.67
C LEU A 111 -12.16 3.59 5.28
N TYR A 112 -12.90 3.22 4.24
CA TYR A 112 -12.96 1.82 3.80
C TYR A 112 -11.62 1.32 3.29
N GLN A 113 -10.85 2.15 2.60
CA GLN A 113 -9.50 1.80 2.17
C GLN A 113 -8.57 1.51 3.36
N ARG A 114 -8.64 2.32 4.42
CA ARG A 114 -7.84 2.10 5.64
C ARG A 114 -8.29 0.87 6.42
N LEU A 115 -9.59 0.59 6.47
CA LEU A 115 -10.10 -0.66 7.06
C LEU A 115 -9.62 -1.90 6.29
N GLY A 116 -9.21 -1.75 5.02
CA GLY A 116 -8.64 -2.82 4.21
C GLY A 116 -7.49 -3.59 4.87
N ILE A 117 -6.77 -2.99 5.83
CA ILE A 117 -5.72 -3.68 6.61
C ILE A 117 -6.23 -4.92 7.37
N LEU A 118 -7.54 -5.01 7.62
CA LEU A 118 -8.14 -6.21 8.23
C LEU A 118 -8.00 -7.44 7.33
N VAL A 119 -8.02 -7.27 6.02
CA VAL A 119 -7.93 -8.37 5.07
C VAL A 119 -6.60 -9.14 5.20
N PRO A 120 -5.41 -8.50 5.09
CA PRO A 120 -4.15 -9.22 5.27
C PRO A 120 -4.01 -9.83 6.68
N ILE A 121 -4.53 -9.20 7.73
CA ILE A 121 -4.47 -9.74 9.09
C ILE A 121 -5.32 -10.99 9.21
N LEU A 122 -6.58 -10.95 8.77
CA LEU A 122 -7.49 -12.10 8.81
C LEU A 122 -6.99 -13.24 7.92
N CYS A 123 -6.56 -12.93 6.69
CA CYS A 123 -6.01 -13.93 5.79
C CYS A 123 -4.74 -14.57 6.33
N SER A 124 -3.84 -13.80 6.97
CA SER A 124 -2.63 -14.35 7.61
C SER A 124 -2.95 -15.25 8.79
N ALA A 125 -3.95 -14.91 9.60
CA ALA A 125 -4.43 -15.76 10.68
C ALA A 125 -5.00 -17.09 10.16
N LEU A 126 -5.80 -17.04 9.09
CA LEU A 126 -6.45 -18.21 8.52
C LEU A 126 -5.48 -19.12 7.75
N LEU A 127 -4.56 -18.56 6.97
CA LEU A 127 -3.69 -19.33 6.08
C LEU A 127 -2.40 -19.78 6.74
N TRP A 128 -1.84 -19.00 7.65
CA TRP A 128 -0.55 -19.27 8.27
C TRP A 128 -0.59 -19.35 9.79
N GLY A 129 -1.78 -19.28 10.41
CA GLY A 129 -1.94 -19.35 11.85
C GLY A 129 -1.32 -18.18 12.62
N GLU A 130 -1.08 -17.04 11.95
CA GLU A 130 -0.57 -15.83 12.58
C GLU A 130 -1.70 -15.11 13.34
N VAL A 131 -2.17 -15.73 14.41
CA VAL A 131 -3.27 -15.16 15.22
C VAL A 131 -2.75 -14.01 16.07
N PRO A 132 -3.32 -12.78 15.94
CA PRO A 132 -2.95 -11.68 16.81
C PRO A 132 -3.25 -11.97 18.27
N SER A 133 -2.40 -11.48 19.19
CA SER A 133 -2.66 -11.57 20.62
C SER A 133 -3.93 -10.81 21.02
N ALA A 134 -4.50 -11.09 22.21
CA ALA A 134 -5.67 -10.37 22.69
C ALA A 134 -5.44 -8.85 22.79
N VAL A 135 -4.23 -8.42 23.14
CA VAL A 135 -3.85 -7.01 23.22
C VAL A 135 -3.79 -6.40 21.81
N GLN A 136 -3.22 -7.12 20.82
CA GLN A 136 -3.19 -6.69 19.43
C GLN A 136 -4.60 -6.60 18.82
N LEU A 137 -5.50 -7.55 19.15
CA LEU A 137 -6.90 -7.48 18.74
C LEU A 137 -7.61 -6.27 19.35
N ALA A 138 -7.35 -5.94 20.62
CA ALA A 138 -7.88 -4.74 21.25
C ALA A 138 -7.35 -3.47 20.55
N GLY A 139 -6.05 -3.40 20.24
CA GLY A 139 -5.45 -2.30 19.48
C GLY A 139 -6.02 -2.17 18.07
N LEU A 140 -6.27 -3.29 17.39
CA LEU A 140 -6.91 -3.33 16.08
C LEU A 140 -8.36 -2.84 16.15
N ALA A 141 -9.15 -3.32 17.10
CA ALA A 141 -10.52 -2.86 17.33
C ALA A 141 -10.57 -1.36 17.66
N ALA A 142 -9.65 -0.88 18.49
CA ALA A 142 -9.51 0.53 18.80
C ALA A 142 -9.15 1.35 17.54
N SER A 143 -8.24 0.86 16.68
CA SER A 143 -7.90 1.52 15.41
C SER A 143 -9.11 1.67 14.49
N VAL A 144 -9.93 0.62 14.37
CA VAL A 144 -11.18 0.63 13.60
C VAL A 144 -12.18 1.63 14.20
N ALA A 145 -12.34 1.62 15.54
CA ALA A 145 -13.24 2.54 16.22
C ALA A 145 -12.81 4.01 16.06
N VAL A 146 -11.51 4.29 16.13
CA VAL A 146 -10.95 5.62 15.89
C VAL A 146 -11.23 6.09 14.46
N MET A 147 -10.99 5.22 13.47
CA MET A 147 -11.29 5.56 12.08
C MET A 147 -12.79 5.83 11.86
N ALA A 148 -13.65 5.00 12.45
CA ALA A 148 -15.10 5.20 12.39
C ALA A 148 -15.54 6.50 13.08
N ALA A 149 -14.97 6.84 14.25
CA ALA A 149 -15.29 8.05 14.99
C ALA A 149 -14.82 9.33 14.27
N LEU A 150 -13.65 9.27 13.62
CA LEU A 150 -13.12 10.42 12.86
C LEU A 150 -13.96 10.76 11.63
N TRP A 151 -14.58 9.76 11.00
CA TRP A 151 -15.30 9.91 9.75
C TRP A 151 -16.80 9.57 9.80
N GLY A 152 -17.34 9.25 10.98
CA GLY A 152 -18.72 8.81 11.21
C GLY A 152 -19.82 9.85 10.97
N GLY A 153 -19.59 10.87 10.18
CA GLY A 153 -20.58 11.93 9.86
C GLY A 153 -21.35 11.80 8.54
N GLY A 154 -21.12 10.75 7.77
CA GLY A 154 -21.76 10.54 6.47
C GLY A 154 -22.66 9.31 6.48
N GLY A 155 -23.95 9.51 6.18
CA GLY A 155 -25.03 8.53 6.26
C GLY A 155 -24.70 7.12 5.77
N HIS A 156 -25.23 6.16 6.48
CA HIS A 156 -25.04 4.71 6.37
C HIS A 156 -25.73 4.11 5.12
N ALA A 157 -25.33 4.48 3.94
CA ALA A 157 -25.68 3.66 2.78
C ALA A 157 -24.57 2.64 2.60
N ALA A 158 -24.82 1.39 2.97
CA ALA A 158 -24.01 0.24 2.59
C ALA A 158 -23.83 0.25 1.07
N ALA A 159 -22.79 0.90 0.60
CA ALA A 159 -22.58 1.13 -0.80
C ALA A 159 -21.60 0.10 -1.31
N LYS A 160 -21.99 -0.62 -2.35
CA LYS A 160 -21.14 -1.64 -3.04
C LYS A 160 -19.74 -1.08 -3.38
N GLY A 161 -19.63 0.21 -3.73
CA GLY A 161 -18.36 0.87 -4.03
C GLY A 161 -17.36 0.89 -2.87
N PRO A 162 -17.68 1.46 -1.70
CA PRO A 162 -16.79 1.44 -0.54
C PRO A 162 -16.40 0.03 -0.07
N LEU A 163 -17.33 -0.94 -0.09
CA LEU A 163 -17.01 -2.33 0.24
C LEU A 163 -15.99 -2.93 -0.74
N ALA A 164 -16.14 -2.64 -2.04
CA ALA A 164 -15.15 -3.05 -3.03
C ALA A 164 -13.78 -2.41 -2.79
N VAL A 165 -13.74 -1.13 -2.37
CA VAL A 165 -12.49 -0.45 -1.98
C VAL A 165 -11.82 -1.14 -0.78
N PHE A 166 -12.61 -1.52 0.23
CA PHE A 166 -12.13 -2.28 1.39
C PHE A 166 -11.49 -3.61 0.98
N LEU A 167 -12.21 -4.41 0.20
CA LEU A 167 -11.73 -5.73 -0.20
C LEU A 167 -10.52 -5.65 -1.15
N LEU A 168 -10.59 -4.80 -2.17
CA LEU A 168 -9.50 -4.64 -3.14
C LEU A 168 -8.28 -3.98 -2.51
N GLY A 169 -8.46 -2.96 -1.68
CA GLY A 169 -7.37 -2.32 -0.95
C GLY A 169 -6.65 -3.31 -0.04
N GLY A 170 -7.41 -4.10 0.72
CA GLY A 170 -6.85 -5.14 1.55
C GLY A 170 -6.18 -6.27 0.76
N ALA A 171 -6.76 -6.68 -0.36
CA ALA A 171 -6.15 -7.68 -1.24
C ALA A 171 -4.81 -7.18 -1.82
N VAL A 172 -4.74 -5.90 -2.20
CA VAL A 172 -3.50 -5.25 -2.65
C VAL A 172 -2.42 -5.31 -1.56
N GLU A 173 -2.74 -4.92 -0.34
CA GLU A 173 -1.81 -5.01 0.80
C GLU A 173 -1.37 -6.45 1.07
N PHE A 174 -2.28 -7.41 0.88
CA PHE A 174 -2.01 -8.83 1.12
C PHE A 174 -1.06 -9.45 0.10
N THR A 175 -0.94 -8.90 -1.13
CA THR A 175 -0.02 -9.45 -2.16
C THR A 175 1.43 -9.52 -1.69
N GLY A 176 1.90 -8.48 -0.97
CA GLY A 176 3.25 -8.45 -0.41
C GLY A 176 3.50 -9.58 0.60
N LYS A 177 2.50 -9.87 1.46
CA LYS A 177 2.58 -10.97 2.44
C LYS A 177 2.57 -12.34 1.77
N VAL A 178 1.71 -12.54 0.77
CA VAL A 178 1.68 -13.79 -0.01
C VAL A 178 3.03 -14.03 -0.68
N PHE A 179 3.59 -13.01 -1.34
CA PHE A 179 4.90 -13.13 -1.95
C PHE A 179 5.99 -13.48 -0.93
N GLN A 180 6.01 -12.80 0.21
CA GLN A 180 6.96 -13.05 1.30
C GLN A 180 6.91 -14.51 1.80
N LYS A 181 5.74 -15.15 1.77
CA LYS A 181 5.54 -16.54 2.24
C LYS A 181 5.79 -17.60 1.16
N CYS A 182 5.69 -17.25 -0.12
CA CYS A 182 5.71 -18.22 -1.23
C CYS A 182 6.97 -18.15 -2.10
N ALA A 183 7.87 -17.18 -1.88
CA ALA A 183 9.06 -17.00 -2.72
C ALA A 183 10.28 -16.55 -1.91
N LEU A 184 11.48 -16.82 -2.46
CA LEU A 184 12.73 -16.40 -1.88
C LEU A 184 12.86 -14.86 -1.84
N ALA A 185 13.47 -14.35 -0.77
CA ALA A 185 13.59 -12.91 -0.51
C ALA A 185 14.33 -12.16 -1.64
N GLU A 186 15.30 -12.78 -2.28
CA GLU A 186 16.08 -12.19 -3.38
C GLU A 186 15.23 -11.86 -4.62
N TYR A 187 14.05 -12.47 -4.79
CA TYR A 187 13.12 -12.18 -5.89
C TYR A 187 12.12 -11.07 -5.59
N ARG A 188 12.12 -10.46 -4.41
CA ARG A 188 11.22 -9.33 -4.06
C ARG A 188 11.35 -8.15 -5.02
N PRO A 189 12.54 -7.68 -5.40
CA PRO A 189 12.65 -6.60 -6.37
C PRO A 189 12.13 -6.99 -7.75
N VAL A 190 12.28 -8.25 -8.18
CA VAL A 190 11.72 -8.75 -9.44
C VAL A 190 10.18 -8.70 -9.39
N PHE A 191 9.58 -9.19 -8.32
CA PHE A 191 8.14 -9.11 -8.10
C PHE A 191 7.63 -7.67 -8.16
N LEU A 192 8.28 -6.74 -7.43
CA LEU A 192 7.90 -5.34 -7.42
C LEU A 192 8.09 -4.68 -8.79
N PHE A 193 9.16 -5.04 -9.51
CA PHE A 193 9.38 -4.57 -10.87
C PHE A 193 8.23 -4.98 -11.79
N VAL A 194 7.87 -6.26 -11.82
CA VAL A 194 6.78 -6.78 -12.66
C VAL A 194 5.44 -6.14 -12.26
N LEU A 195 5.16 -6.04 -10.97
CA LEU A 195 3.95 -5.41 -10.44
C LEU A 195 3.83 -3.95 -10.91
N PHE A 196 4.85 -3.13 -10.68
CA PHE A 196 4.81 -1.71 -11.04
C PHE A 196 4.91 -1.49 -12.55
N ALA A 197 5.63 -2.35 -13.28
CA ALA A 197 5.65 -2.32 -14.75
C ALA A 197 4.25 -2.63 -15.32
N ALA A 198 3.55 -3.62 -14.79
CA ALA A 198 2.17 -3.90 -15.15
C ALA A 198 1.25 -2.70 -14.85
N CYS A 199 1.38 -2.08 -13.66
CA CYS A 199 0.65 -0.86 -13.34
C CYS A 199 0.96 0.28 -14.32
N ALA A 200 2.22 0.50 -14.68
CA ALA A 200 2.64 1.54 -15.62
C ALA A 200 2.04 1.33 -17.01
N VAL A 201 2.13 0.10 -17.54
CA VAL A 201 1.57 -0.27 -18.85
C VAL A 201 0.05 -0.09 -18.85
N LEU A 202 -0.63 -0.60 -17.84
CA LEU A 202 -2.09 -0.50 -17.73
C LEU A 202 -2.58 0.93 -17.46
N ALA A 203 -1.76 1.78 -16.82
CA ALA A 203 -2.07 3.21 -16.60
C ALA A 203 -1.76 4.08 -17.84
N LEU A 204 -0.95 3.60 -18.79
CA LEU A 204 -0.52 4.35 -19.97
C LEU A 204 -1.67 4.97 -20.78
N PRO A 205 -2.78 4.24 -21.09
CA PRO A 205 -3.90 4.83 -21.83
C PRO A 205 -4.55 6.02 -21.12
N ARG A 206 -4.51 6.03 -19.78
CA ARG A 206 -5.04 7.13 -18.97
C ARG A 206 -4.10 8.32 -18.95
N LEU A 207 -2.78 8.06 -18.91
CA LEU A 207 -1.76 9.09 -18.96
C LEU A 207 -1.75 9.79 -20.32
N VAL A 208 -1.86 9.06 -21.44
CA VAL A 208 -1.91 9.60 -22.79
C VAL A 208 -3.18 10.42 -23.03
N ARG A 209 -4.30 10.03 -22.44
CA ARG A 209 -5.58 10.76 -22.54
C ARG A 209 -5.75 11.86 -21.50
N ALA A 210 -4.75 12.11 -20.65
CA ALA A 210 -4.82 13.18 -19.67
C ALA A 210 -4.92 14.55 -20.38
N PRO A 211 -5.86 15.42 -19.97
CA PRO A 211 -6.11 16.70 -20.66
C PRO A 211 -4.93 17.66 -20.55
N LYS A 212 -4.10 17.52 -19.53
CA LYS A 212 -2.87 18.28 -19.32
C LYS A 212 -1.80 17.38 -18.73
N LEU A 213 -0.64 17.32 -19.36
CA LEU A 213 0.54 16.72 -18.74
C LEU A 213 0.99 17.58 -17.55
N PRO A 214 1.47 16.97 -16.46
CA PRO A 214 2.00 17.74 -15.35
C PRO A 214 3.26 18.51 -15.78
N PRO A 215 3.53 19.67 -15.18
CA PRO A 215 4.77 20.40 -15.45
C PRO A 215 5.99 19.53 -15.03
N PRO A 216 7.22 19.87 -15.48
CA PRO A 216 8.42 19.10 -15.12
C PRO A 216 8.57 18.85 -13.62
N ALA A 217 8.20 19.83 -12.79
CA ALA A 217 8.15 19.68 -11.34
C ALA A 217 7.14 18.59 -10.90
N GLY A 218 6.00 18.47 -11.59
CA GLY A 218 5.00 17.43 -11.31
C GLY A 218 5.48 16.05 -11.70
N VAL A 219 6.24 15.93 -12.80
CA VAL A 219 6.91 14.68 -13.21
C VAL A 219 7.96 14.28 -12.17
N ALA A 220 8.81 15.22 -11.74
CA ALA A 220 9.83 14.97 -10.73
C ALA A 220 9.22 14.52 -9.38
N LEU A 221 8.13 15.17 -8.94
CA LEU A 221 7.41 14.75 -7.73
C LEU A 221 6.73 13.38 -7.90
N GLY A 222 6.18 13.08 -9.09
CA GLY A 222 5.67 11.76 -9.42
C GLY A 222 6.77 10.69 -9.35
N ALA A 223 7.96 11.00 -9.87
CA ALA A 223 9.12 10.11 -9.79
C ALA A 223 9.58 9.88 -8.35
N ALA A 224 9.68 10.93 -7.54
CA ALA A 224 10.02 10.81 -6.11
C ALA A 224 8.97 9.97 -5.35
N MET A 225 7.68 10.21 -5.62
CA MET A 225 6.58 9.42 -5.05
C MET A 225 6.70 7.95 -5.45
N GLY A 226 7.02 7.66 -6.70
CA GLY A 226 7.21 6.29 -7.19
C GLY A 226 8.39 5.59 -6.53
N ALA A 227 9.52 6.27 -6.39
CA ALA A 227 10.67 5.75 -5.67
C ALA A 227 10.32 5.41 -4.21
N CYS A 228 9.62 6.31 -3.52
CA CYS A 228 9.13 6.06 -2.16
C CYS A 228 8.14 4.89 -2.10
N SER A 229 7.25 4.73 -3.10
CA SER A 229 6.31 3.61 -3.16
C SER A 229 7.02 2.26 -3.29
N ALA A 230 7.97 2.14 -4.23
CA ALA A 230 8.74 0.92 -4.42
C ALA A 230 9.55 0.57 -3.16
N LEU A 231 10.22 1.57 -2.58
CA LEU A 231 11.01 1.39 -1.36
C LEU A 231 10.13 1.01 -0.18
N SER A 232 8.97 1.67 0.00
CA SER A 232 8.01 1.32 1.06
C SER A 232 7.54 -0.12 0.95
N SER A 233 7.20 -0.57 -0.26
CA SER A 233 6.75 -1.94 -0.50
C SER A 233 7.85 -2.96 -0.17
N LEU A 234 9.09 -2.70 -0.58
CA LEU A 234 10.23 -3.57 -0.27
C LEU A 234 10.52 -3.61 1.24
N LEU A 235 10.54 -2.44 1.88
CA LEU A 235 10.77 -2.34 3.33
C LEU A 235 9.66 -3.03 4.12
N MET A 236 8.41 -2.92 3.68
CA MET A 236 7.28 -3.62 4.31
C MET A 236 7.41 -5.14 4.17
N MET A 237 7.76 -5.65 2.98
CA MET A 237 8.00 -7.09 2.78
C MET A 237 9.14 -7.60 3.66
N ASN A 238 10.21 -6.81 3.84
CA ASN A 238 11.31 -7.16 4.75
C ASN A 238 10.89 -7.07 6.23
N ALA A 239 10.05 -6.10 6.60
CA ALA A 239 9.52 -6.00 7.95
C ALA A 239 8.65 -7.21 8.33
N LEU A 240 7.85 -7.71 7.40
CA LEU A 240 6.97 -8.88 7.60
C LEU A 240 7.73 -10.20 7.84
N GLU A 241 9.05 -10.24 7.67
CA GLU A 241 9.87 -11.39 8.09
C GLU A 241 10.01 -11.52 9.60
N THR A 242 10.09 -10.37 10.27
CA THR A 242 10.41 -10.31 11.71
C THR A 242 9.28 -9.73 12.55
N VAL A 243 8.32 -9.06 11.92
CA VAL A 243 7.19 -8.41 12.59
C VAL A 243 5.90 -9.12 12.19
N PRO A 244 5.10 -9.59 13.15
CA PRO A 244 3.80 -10.20 12.87
C PRO A 244 2.88 -9.28 12.07
N THR A 245 2.07 -9.87 11.20
CA THR A 245 1.13 -9.14 10.33
C THR A 245 0.18 -8.24 11.14
N GLY A 246 -0.29 -8.73 12.31
CA GLY A 246 -1.15 -7.99 13.23
C GLY A 246 -0.53 -6.72 13.84
N VAL A 247 0.80 -6.59 13.79
CA VAL A 247 1.55 -5.41 14.24
C VAL A 247 1.95 -4.54 13.06
N ALA A 248 2.51 -5.15 12.01
CA ALA A 248 3.12 -4.44 10.89
C ALA A 248 2.11 -3.54 10.14
N TYR A 249 0.94 -4.04 9.80
CA TYR A 249 -0.05 -3.27 9.05
C TYR A 249 -0.71 -2.14 9.86
N PRO A 250 -1.14 -2.34 11.13
CA PRO A 250 -1.62 -1.22 11.95
C PRO A 250 -0.57 -0.14 12.15
N VAL A 251 0.69 -0.50 12.42
CA VAL A 251 1.80 0.47 12.57
C VAL A 251 2.01 1.26 11.29
N LEU A 252 2.03 0.60 10.13
CA LEU A 252 2.14 1.27 8.83
C LEU A 252 0.98 2.26 8.61
N SER A 253 -0.25 1.81 8.84
CA SER A 253 -1.47 2.61 8.59
C SER A 253 -1.55 3.81 9.53
N VAL A 254 -1.49 3.57 10.85
CA VAL A 254 -1.63 4.62 11.87
C VAL A 254 -0.41 5.54 11.85
N GLY A 255 0.80 4.98 11.73
CA GLY A 255 2.05 5.73 11.65
C GLY A 255 2.07 6.69 10.46
N SER A 256 1.63 6.24 9.29
CA SER A 256 1.57 7.10 8.11
C SER A 256 0.53 8.23 8.25
N VAL A 257 -0.63 7.96 8.85
CA VAL A 257 -1.64 9.01 9.13
C VAL A 257 -1.10 10.04 10.11
N ALA A 258 -0.48 9.58 11.20
CA ALA A 258 0.12 10.48 12.20
C ALA A 258 1.21 11.38 11.58
N ALA A 259 2.11 10.80 10.79
CA ALA A 259 3.18 11.55 10.13
C ALA A 259 2.63 12.57 9.12
N VAL A 260 1.66 12.20 8.29
CA VAL A 260 1.01 13.12 7.35
C VAL A 260 0.32 14.26 8.09
N THR A 261 -0.40 13.94 9.17
CA THR A 261 -1.08 14.97 9.97
C THR A 261 -0.09 15.90 10.66
N ALA A 262 1.04 15.38 11.16
CA ALA A 262 2.11 16.21 11.72
C ALA A 262 2.65 17.19 10.67
N VAL A 263 2.89 16.76 9.45
CA VAL A 263 3.32 17.65 8.35
C VAL A 263 2.24 18.68 8.00
N ASP A 264 0.97 18.29 7.97
CA ASP A 264 -0.14 19.23 7.72
C ASP A 264 -0.19 20.35 8.77
N VAL A 265 0.10 20.04 10.04
CA VAL A 265 0.15 21.03 11.11
C VAL A 265 1.42 21.87 11.08
N LEU A 266 2.58 21.23 10.97
CA LEU A 266 3.88 21.90 11.13
C LEU A 266 4.29 22.69 9.87
N VAL A 267 4.02 22.13 8.69
CA VAL A 267 4.46 22.73 7.42
C VAL A 267 3.35 23.57 6.78
N PHE A 268 2.12 23.05 6.80
CA PHE A 268 1.00 23.78 6.19
C PHE A 268 0.19 24.61 7.18
N HIS A 269 0.60 24.68 8.45
CA HIS A 269 -0.02 25.46 9.52
C HIS A 269 -1.54 25.24 9.63
N ARG A 270 -1.99 24.03 9.30
CA ARG A 270 -3.42 23.67 9.36
C ARG A 270 -3.83 23.47 10.81
N ALA A 271 -4.85 24.22 11.25
CA ALA A 271 -5.45 24.02 12.55
C ALA A 271 -6.20 22.68 12.59
N LEU A 272 -5.84 21.80 13.52
CA LEU A 272 -6.54 20.54 13.75
C LEU A 272 -7.88 20.78 14.45
N THR A 273 -8.91 20.15 13.95
CA THR A 273 -10.20 20.07 14.64
C THR A 273 -10.07 19.24 15.92
N ARG A 274 -11.00 19.41 16.88
CA ARG A 274 -11.02 18.60 18.11
C ARG A 274 -11.08 17.09 17.80
N ARG A 275 -11.80 16.70 16.76
CA ARG A 275 -11.90 15.29 16.31
C ARG A 275 -10.56 14.77 15.79
N GLU A 276 -9.83 15.55 15.00
CA GLU A 276 -8.51 15.16 14.49
C GLU A 276 -7.48 15.03 15.62
N LYS A 277 -7.51 15.92 16.63
CA LYS A 277 -6.65 15.81 17.83
C LYS A 277 -6.94 14.54 18.63
N LEU A 278 -8.22 14.22 18.85
CA LEU A 278 -8.63 12.98 19.51
C LEU A 278 -8.21 11.76 18.71
N GLY A 279 -8.39 11.79 17.39
CA GLY A 279 -7.94 10.71 16.51
C GLY A 279 -6.45 10.46 16.57
N LEU A 280 -5.62 11.51 16.56
CA LEU A 280 -4.17 11.40 16.72
C LEU A 280 -3.78 10.80 18.08
N ALA A 281 -4.37 11.28 19.16
CA ALA A 281 -4.10 10.76 20.50
C ALA A 281 -4.48 9.27 20.62
N LEU A 282 -5.66 8.89 20.15
CA LEU A 282 -6.10 7.50 20.11
C LEU A 282 -5.25 6.64 19.17
N SER A 283 -4.80 7.19 18.04
CA SER A 283 -3.86 6.51 17.14
C SER A 283 -2.52 6.20 17.82
N ALA A 284 -1.99 7.13 18.63
CA ALA A 284 -0.80 6.88 19.42
C ALA A 284 -1.01 5.75 20.45
N VAL A 285 -2.16 5.73 21.13
CA VAL A 285 -2.52 4.65 22.07
C VAL A 285 -2.62 3.31 21.31
N CYS A 286 -3.27 3.29 20.13
CA CYS A 286 -3.36 2.08 19.31
C CYS A 286 -1.97 1.56 18.90
N LEU A 287 -1.05 2.45 18.52
CA LEU A 287 0.33 2.07 18.21
C LEU A 287 1.04 1.42 19.38
N VAL A 288 0.85 1.93 20.59
CA VAL A 288 1.41 1.34 21.81
C VAL A 288 0.79 -0.05 22.07
N LEU A 289 -0.54 -0.17 22.06
CA LEU A 289 -1.23 -1.43 22.32
C LEU A 289 -0.88 -2.53 21.31
N VAL A 290 -0.71 -2.19 20.03
CA VAL A 290 -0.36 -3.16 18.98
C VAL A 290 1.09 -3.63 19.12
N ASN A 291 1.98 -2.86 19.77
CA ASN A 291 3.39 -3.21 19.97
C ASN A 291 3.65 -3.93 21.32
N LEU A 292 2.65 -4.06 22.18
CA LEU A 292 2.68 -4.88 23.41
C LEU A 292 2.24 -6.32 23.11
#